data_707fdedc8dd176be313ca21242a0e669
#
_entry.id   707fdedc8dd176be313ca21242a0e669
#
_cell.length_a   1.000
_cell.length_b   1.000
_cell.length_c   1.000
_cell.angle_alpha   90.00
_cell.angle_beta   90.00
_cell.angle_gamma   90.00
#
_symmetry.space_group_name_H-M   'P 1'
#
loop_
_entity.id
_entity.type
_entity.pdbx_description
1 polymer ?
#
loop_
_entity_poly.entity_id
_entity_poly.type
_entity_poly.pdbx_seq_one_letter_code
_entity_poly.pdbx_strand_id
1 'polypeptide(L)' 'MTRIRRGGYVFVTWVGDHPPRHVHVYRGGRLLIKWDLERRQTIVGTAGPRLRDIIVALQEEERL' A
#
# COMPACT_ATOMS: atom_id res chain seq x y z
N MET A 1 -7.35 11.68 -2.16
CA MET A 1 -6.15 11.04 -1.62
C MET A 1 -6.45 10.41 -0.27
N THR A 2 -6.04 9.19 -0.08
CA THR A 2 -6.11 8.52 1.22
C THR A 2 -4.71 8.35 1.77
N ARG A 3 -4.53 8.67 3.05
CA ARG A 3 -3.24 8.54 3.72
C ARG A 3 -3.47 7.86 5.08
N ILE A 4 -2.88 6.69 5.26
CA ILE A 4 -3.04 5.88 6.47
C ILE A 4 -1.67 5.55 7.04
N ARG A 5 -1.54 5.66 8.37
CA ARG A 5 -0.31 5.26 9.09
C ARG A 5 -0.61 4.01 9.88
N ARG A 6 0.20 2.97 9.72
CA ARG A 6 0.11 1.74 10.52
C ARG A 6 1.44 0.99 10.49
N GLY A 7 1.85 0.47 11.62
CA GLY A 7 3.04 -0.38 11.74
C GLY A 7 4.34 0.29 11.33
N GLY A 8 4.44 1.62 11.41
CA GLY A 8 5.60 2.37 10.98
C GLY A 8 5.61 2.71 9.50
N TYR A 9 4.55 2.35 8.78
CA TYR A 9 4.42 2.64 7.35
C TYR A 9 3.36 3.71 7.10
N VAL A 10 3.48 4.39 5.96
CA VAL A 10 2.48 5.34 5.47
C VAL A 10 1.98 4.81 4.13
N PHE A 11 0.67 4.62 4.04
CA PHE A 11 -0.01 4.08 2.85
C PHE A 11 -0.76 5.22 2.17
N VAL A 12 -0.46 5.47 0.91
CA VAL A 12 -1.05 6.58 0.15
C VAL A 12 -1.69 6.05 -1.13
N THR A 13 -2.96 6.40 -1.30
CA THR A 13 -3.67 6.19 -2.58
C THR A 13 -4.07 7.53 -3.14
N TRP A 14 -4.10 7.65 -4.45
CA TRP A 14 -4.41 8.89 -5.15
C TRP A 14 -5.70 8.74 -5.95
N VAL A 15 -6.54 9.78 -5.91
CA VAL A 15 -7.72 9.83 -6.76
C VAL A 15 -7.27 10.04 -8.20
N GLY A 16 -7.82 9.26 -9.12
CA GLY A 16 -7.51 9.38 -10.53
C GLY A 16 -6.26 8.65 -11.00
N ASP A 17 -5.64 7.85 -10.14
CA ASP A 17 -4.55 6.98 -10.57
C ASP A 17 -5.04 5.99 -11.63
N HIS A 18 -4.15 5.65 -12.55
CA HIS A 18 -4.45 4.68 -13.59
C HIS A 18 -4.67 3.29 -12.99
N PRO A 19 -5.58 2.48 -13.57
CA PRO A 19 -5.66 1.07 -13.18
C PRO A 19 -4.33 0.34 -13.43
N PRO A 20 -4.01 -0.70 -12.64
CA PRO A 20 -4.81 -1.23 -11.53
C PRO A 20 -4.78 -0.31 -10.31
N ARG A 21 -5.79 -0.47 -9.43
CA ARG A 21 -5.75 0.24 -8.15
C ARG A 21 -4.50 -0.17 -7.40
N HIS A 22 -3.76 0.81 -6.92
CA HIS A 22 -2.50 0.56 -6.23
C HIS A 22 -2.29 1.51 -5.07
N VAL A 23 -1.42 1.12 -4.15
CA VAL A 23 -1.04 1.92 -3.00
C VAL A 23 0.47 2.15 -3.02
N HIS A 24 0.87 3.37 -2.68
CA HIS A 24 2.27 3.71 -2.45
C HIS A 24 2.56 3.55 -0.97
N VAL A 25 3.60 2.82 -0.62
CA VAL A 25 3.98 2.60 0.78
C VAL A 25 5.30 3.27 1.06
N TYR A 26 5.29 4.13 2.08
CA TYR A 26 6.45 4.90 2.51
C TYR A 26 6.87 4.52 3.91
N ARG A 27 8.14 4.68 4.20
CA ARG A 27 8.69 4.58 5.55
C ARG A 27 9.82 5.58 5.69
N GLY A 28 9.75 6.44 6.74
CA GLY A 28 10.75 7.48 6.93
C GLY A 28 10.85 8.45 5.76
N GLY A 29 9.72 8.73 5.10
CA GLY A 29 9.68 9.64 3.95
C GLY A 29 10.18 9.04 2.64
N ARG A 30 10.53 7.75 2.62
CA ARG A 30 11.06 7.06 1.43
C ARG A 30 10.03 6.08 0.87
N LEU A 31 9.82 6.11 -0.43
CA LEU A 31 8.98 5.13 -1.10
C LEU A 31 9.64 3.75 -1.01
N LEU A 32 8.94 2.78 -0.43
CA LEU A 32 9.42 1.40 -0.33
C LEU A 32 8.90 0.55 -1.47
N ILE A 33 7.58 0.56 -1.67
CA ILE A 33 6.93 -0.27 -2.69
C ILE A 33 5.74 0.45 -3.28
N LYS A 34 5.34 -0.03 -4.47
CA LYS A 34 3.99 0.15 -5.00
C LYS A 34 3.35 -1.22 -4.99
N TRP A 35 2.14 -1.30 -4.48
CA TRP A 35 1.40 -2.55 -4.32
C TRP A 35 0.11 -2.53 -5.10
N ASP A 36 -0.10 -3.57 -5.91
CA ASP A 36 -1.32 -3.77 -6.67
C ASP A 36 -2.40 -4.32 -5.73
N LEU A 37 -3.43 -3.52 -5.47
CA LEU A 37 -4.51 -3.89 -4.56
C LEU A 37 -5.45 -4.94 -5.16
N GLU A 38 -5.48 -5.04 -6.48
CA GLU A 38 -6.36 -5.99 -7.16
C GLU A 38 -5.72 -7.37 -7.26
N ARG A 39 -4.45 -7.45 -7.64
CA ARG A 39 -3.71 -8.70 -7.77
C ARG A 39 -2.98 -9.12 -6.50
N ARG A 40 -2.92 -8.23 -5.51
CA ARG A 40 -2.25 -8.44 -4.23
C ARG A 40 -0.79 -8.85 -4.40
N GLN A 41 -0.08 -8.07 -5.19
CA GLN A 41 1.34 -8.27 -5.45
C GLN A 41 2.06 -6.94 -5.62
N THR A 42 3.38 -6.93 -5.46
CA THR A 42 4.18 -5.73 -5.68
C THR A 42 4.26 -5.40 -7.17
N ILE A 43 4.15 -4.10 -7.47
CA ILE A 43 4.44 -3.56 -8.80
C ILE A 43 5.91 -3.15 -8.83
N VAL A 44 6.37 -2.47 -7.77
CA VAL A 44 7.74 -2.00 -7.62
C VAL A 44 8.20 -2.34 -6.22
N GLY A 45 9.40 -2.89 -6.08
CA GLY A 45 9.99 -3.22 -4.80
C GLY A 45 9.62 -4.59 -4.28
N THR A 46 9.96 -4.87 -3.03
CA THR A 46 9.71 -6.14 -2.37
C THR A 46 9.02 -5.90 -1.04
N ALA A 47 7.94 -6.66 -0.79
CA ALA A 47 7.22 -6.59 0.47
C ALA A 47 7.47 -7.85 1.29
N GLY A 48 7.97 -7.69 2.51
CA GLY A 48 8.06 -8.80 3.46
C GLY A 48 6.71 -9.19 4.03
N PRO A 49 6.64 -10.32 4.76
CA PRO A 49 5.37 -10.84 5.29
C PRO A 49 4.61 -9.86 6.16
N ARG A 50 5.31 -9.13 7.02
CA ARG A 50 4.68 -8.18 7.92
C ARG A 50 3.96 -7.07 7.15
N LEU A 51 4.63 -6.48 6.15
CA LEU A 51 4.02 -5.42 5.36
C LEU A 51 2.83 -5.93 4.57
N ARG A 52 2.94 -7.13 4.01
CA ARG A 52 1.84 -7.75 3.27
C ARG A 52 0.63 -7.97 4.17
N ASP A 53 0.86 -8.46 5.39
CA ASP A 53 -0.22 -8.68 6.35
C ASP A 53 -0.92 -7.38 6.73
N ILE A 54 -0.16 -6.29 6.89
CA ILE A 54 -0.74 -4.97 7.18
C ILE A 54 -1.61 -4.49 6.02
N ILE A 55 -1.14 -4.64 4.78
CA ILE A 55 -1.90 -4.24 3.60
C ILE A 55 -3.21 -5.03 3.52
N VAL A 56 -3.14 -6.35 3.69
CA VAL A 56 -4.32 -7.21 3.66
C VAL A 56 -5.32 -6.80 4.74
N ALA A 57 -4.83 -6.56 5.95
CA ALA A 57 -5.68 -6.11 7.06
C ALA A 57 -6.39 -4.80 6.72
N LEU A 58 -5.68 -3.84 6.12
CA LEU A 58 -6.26 -2.56 5.71
C LEU A 58 -7.31 -2.75 4.62
N GLN A 59 -7.12 -3.69 3.72
CA GLN A 59 -8.11 -4.00 2.69
C GLN A 59 -9.36 -4.66 3.30
N GLU A 60 -9.18 -5.57 4.25
CA GLU A 60 -10.29 -6.21 4.95
C GLU A 60 -11.10 -5.23 5.79
N GLU A 61 -10.43 -4.19 6.32
CA GLU A 61 -11.10 -3.10 7.03
C GLU A 61 -11.73 -2.07 6.08
N GLU A 62 -11.63 -2.29 4.79
CA GLU A 62 -12.11 -1.38 3.75
C GLU A 62 -11.47 0.00 3.82
N ARG A 63 -10.22 0.08 4.25
CA ARG A 63 -9.46 1.33 4.31
C ARG A 63 -8.54 1.52 3.10
N LEU A 64 -8.27 0.45 2.41
CA LEU A 64 -7.54 0.47 1.14
C LEU A 64 -8.33 -0.21 0.03
#